data_df48666a4940b2f5ba602bb5aa118119
#
_entry.id   df48666a4940b2f5ba602bb5aa118119
#
_cell.length_a   1.000
_cell.length_b   1.000
_cell.length_c   1.000
_cell.angle_alpha   90.00
_cell.angle_beta   90.00
_cell.angle_gamma   90.00
#
_symmetry.space_group_name_H-M   'P 1'
#
loop_
_entity.id
_entity.type
_entity.pdbx_description
1 polymer ?
#
loop_
_entity_poly.entity_id
_entity_poly.type
_entity_poly.pdbx_seq_one_letter_code
_entity_poly.pdbx_strand_id
1 'polypeptide(L)'
;MAQLYTNFIFLSMDDKLQVAIIQAELEWENSDANLEMFSEKIEAISDKTELIVLPEMFTTGFSMNAENLAEETNGKTLNWMIQTAKHRNAAITGSVIIKDQGEYYNRLFFVFPDGNYEIYDKRHTFTLAKEHLTYTAGKDRLIVEYKGWKICPLV
;
A
#
# COMPACT_ATOMS: atom_id res chain seq x y z
N MET A 1 11.98 10.89 -54.34
CA MET A 1 12.59 11.27 -53.04
C MET A 1 11.54 11.02 -51.94
N ALA A 2 11.70 9.95 -51.17
CA ALA A 2 10.79 9.65 -50.05
C ALA A 2 11.35 10.33 -48.80
N GLN A 3 10.58 11.20 -48.21
CA GLN A 3 10.96 11.92 -46.98
C GLN A 3 10.54 11.07 -45.80
N LEU A 4 11.51 10.46 -45.13
CA LEU A 4 11.31 9.71 -43.89
C LEU A 4 11.09 10.70 -42.75
N TYR A 5 9.84 10.76 -42.24
CA TYR A 5 9.53 11.46 -41.01
C TYR A 5 9.88 10.54 -39.85
N THR A 6 10.98 10.78 -39.18
CA THR A 6 11.33 10.15 -37.91
C THR A 6 10.52 10.84 -36.81
N ASN A 7 9.43 10.23 -36.35
CA ASN A 7 8.70 10.71 -35.18
C ASN A 7 9.53 10.38 -33.93
N PHE A 8 10.22 11.36 -33.39
CA PHE A 8 10.77 11.28 -32.03
C PHE A 8 9.62 11.48 -31.04
N ILE A 9 9.18 10.42 -30.39
CA ILE A 9 8.34 10.51 -29.20
C ILE A 9 9.27 10.90 -28.05
N PHE A 10 9.31 12.19 -27.70
CA PHE A 10 9.87 12.63 -26.44
C PHE A 10 8.88 12.22 -25.35
N LEU A 11 9.14 11.11 -24.68
CA LEU A 11 8.56 10.82 -23.37
C LEU A 11 9.19 11.83 -22.40
N SER A 12 8.47 12.89 -22.08
CA SER A 12 8.78 13.73 -20.93
C SER A 12 8.62 12.82 -19.71
N MET A 13 9.71 12.28 -19.20
CA MET A 13 9.73 11.74 -17.85
C MET A 13 9.63 12.95 -16.94
N ASP A 14 8.49 13.08 -16.25
CA ASP A 14 8.40 13.99 -15.12
C ASP A 14 9.44 13.51 -14.09
N ASP A 15 10.47 14.33 -13.85
CA ASP A 15 11.56 13.98 -12.91
C ASP A 15 11.08 13.95 -11.44
N LYS A 16 9.78 14.01 -11.20
CA LYS A 16 9.17 14.10 -9.86
C LYS A 16 7.97 13.19 -9.74
N LEU A 17 7.90 12.46 -8.65
CA LEU A 17 6.72 11.74 -8.18
C LEU A 17 6.11 12.51 -7.02
N GLN A 18 4.83 12.89 -7.14
CA GLN A 18 4.10 13.59 -6.08
C GLN A 18 3.60 12.58 -5.05
N VAL A 19 4.21 12.56 -3.87
CA VAL A 19 3.92 11.60 -2.80
C VAL A 19 3.24 12.29 -1.63
N ALA A 20 2.12 11.74 -1.17
CA ALA A 20 1.49 12.10 0.10
C ALA A 20 1.76 10.99 1.13
N ILE A 21 2.41 11.32 2.23
CA ILE A 21 2.60 10.42 3.37
C ILE A 21 1.59 10.83 4.44
N ILE A 22 0.69 9.93 4.81
CA ILE A 22 -0.32 10.17 5.82
C ILE A 22 0.09 9.46 7.10
N GLN A 23 0.52 10.23 8.09
CA GLN A 23 0.76 9.75 9.44
C GLN A 23 -0.38 10.21 10.34
N ALA A 24 -1.01 9.29 11.06
CA ALA A 24 -2.18 9.56 11.89
C ALA A 24 -2.10 8.78 13.21
N GLU A 25 -2.76 9.29 14.24
CA GLU A 25 -3.10 8.52 15.41
C GLU A 25 -4.19 7.52 15.04
N LEU A 26 -3.93 6.23 15.26
CA LEU A 26 -4.84 5.15 14.88
C LEU A 26 -5.76 4.82 16.06
N GLU A 27 -7.03 4.57 15.73
CA GLU A 27 -7.96 3.92 16.67
C GLU A 27 -7.54 2.45 16.83
N TRP A 28 -7.12 2.11 18.04
CA TRP A 28 -6.56 0.81 18.35
C TRP A 28 -7.53 -0.33 18.06
N GLU A 29 -7.10 -1.27 17.19
CA GLU A 29 -7.86 -2.47 16.79
C GLU A 29 -9.26 -2.17 16.21
N ASN A 30 -9.47 -0.97 15.65
CA ASN A 30 -10.74 -0.55 15.08
C ASN A 30 -10.59 -0.22 13.59
N SER A 31 -10.72 -1.24 12.75
CA SER A 31 -10.49 -1.09 11.32
C SER A 31 -11.52 -0.18 10.64
N ASP A 32 -12.78 -0.17 11.11
CA ASP A 32 -13.83 0.68 10.53
C ASP A 32 -13.54 2.15 10.76
N ALA A 33 -13.23 2.54 12.00
CA ALA A 33 -12.91 3.92 12.34
C ALA A 33 -11.63 4.40 11.62
N ASN A 34 -10.61 3.54 11.52
CA ASN A 34 -9.38 3.89 10.81
C ASN A 34 -9.61 4.08 9.31
N LEU A 35 -10.39 3.22 8.65
CA LEU A 35 -10.72 3.37 7.23
C LEU A 35 -11.53 4.65 6.95
N GLU A 36 -12.47 5.02 7.83
CA GLU A 36 -13.22 6.26 7.75
C GLU A 36 -12.29 7.46 7.88
N MET A 37 -11.46 7.50 8.92
CA MET A 37 -10.47 8.56 9.16
C MET A 37 -9.49 8.71 7.98
N PHE A 38 -9.00 7.61 7.41
CA PHE A 38 -8.12 7.68 6.23
C PHE A 38 -8.88 8.15 4.98
N SER A 39 -10.15 7.79 4.81
CA SER A 39 -10.96 8.31 3.70
C SER A 39 -11.05 9.83 3.76
N GLU A 40 -11.36 10.41 4.92
CA GLU A 40 -11.42 11.86 5.11
C GLU A 40 -10.06 12.54 4.84
N LYS A 41 -8.97 11.98 5.35
CA LYS A 41 -7.63 12.54 5.14
C LYS A 41 -7.21 12.47 3.67
N ILE A 42 -7.54 11.39 2.96
CA ILE A 42 -7.24 11.22 1.54
C ILE A 42 -8.04 12.19 0.67
N GLU A 43 -9.29 12.50 1.04
CA GLU A 43 -10.07 13.52 0.33
C GLU A 43 -9.47 14.94 0.49
N ALA A 44 -8.76 15.19 1.57
CA ALA A 44 -8.16 16.50 1.85
C ALA A 44 -6.77 16.70 1.18
N ILE A 45 -6.13 15.67 0.63
CA ILE A 45 -4.83 15.83 -0.04
C ILE A 45 -4.99 16.36 -1.47
N SER A 46 -3.89 16.86 -2.03
CA SER A 46 -3.86 17.42 -3.39
C SER A 46 -4.26 16.39 -4.47
N ASP A 47 -5.08 16.81 -5.44
CA ASP A 47 -5.42 16.00 -6.61
C ASP A 47 -4.21 15.70 -7.52
N LYS A 48 -3.09 16.38 -7.31
CA LYS A 48 -1.82 16.09 -8.00
C LYS A 48 -1.04 14.94 -7.37
N THR A 49 -1.49 14.41 -6.23
CA THR A 49 -0.84 13.28 -5.57
C THR A 49 -0.90 12.06 -6.48
N GLU A 50 0.24 11.40 -6.64
CA GLU A 50 0.40 10.24 -7.50
C GLU A 50 0.62 8.95 -6.71
N LEU A 51 1.15 9.07 -5.49
CA LEU A 51 1.34 7.96 -4.56
C LEU A 51 0.91 8.38 -3.15
N ILE A 52 0.03 7.58 -2.55
CA ILE A 52 -0.44 7.74 -1.17
C ILE A 52 0.23 6.66 -0.32
N VAL A 53 0.90 7.05 0.75
CA VAL A 53 1.58 6.14 1.67
C VAL A 53 0.89 6.18 3.02
N LEU A 54 0.36 5.04 3.43
CA LEU A 54 -0.30 4.81 4.72
C LEU A 54 0.65 4.14 5.72
N PRO A 55 0.38 4.21 7.03
CA PRO A 55 1.20 3.59 8.06
C PRO A 55 1.26 2.06 7.99
N GLU A 56 2.17 1.48 8.76
CA GLU A 56 2.19 0.06 9.08
C GLU A 56 0.92 -0.33 9.84
N MET A 57 0.28 -1.45 9.44
CA MET A 57 -0.98 -1.96 10.02
C MET A 57 -2.02 -0.85 10.21
N PHE A 58 -2.22 -0.05 9.14
CA PHE A 58 -2.97 1.21 9.21
C PHE A 58 -4.44 1.04 9.63
N THR A 59 -4.99 -0.16 9.54
CA THR A 59 -6.39 -0.44 9.94
C THR A 59 -6.52 -0.79 11.41
N THR A 60 -5.45 -1.23 12.08
CA THR A 60 -5.54 -1.79 13.44
C THR A 60 -4.56 -1.21 14.44
N GLY A 61 -3.51 -0.53 13.94
CA GLY A 61 -2.30 -0.32 14.72
C GLY A 61 -1.45 -1.60 14.79
N PHE A 62 -0.23 -1.46 15.32
CA PHE A 62 0.75 -2.55 15.42
C PHE A 62 0.36 -3.55 16.51
N SER A 63 -0.62 -4.42 16.21
CA SER A 63 -1.21 -5.38 17.14
C SER A 63 -0.71 -6.79 16.89
N MET A 64 -0.58 -7.58 17.98
CA MET A 64 -0.29 -9.02 17.95
C MET A 64 -1.57 -9.88 18.05
N ASN A 65 -2.75 -9.27 18.02
CA ASN A 65 -4.06 -9.93 18.09
C ASN A 65 -4.53 -10.42 16.70
N ALA A 66 -3.63 -11.07 15.95
CA ALA A 66 -3.88 -11.45 14.56
C ALA A 66 -5.09 -12.37 14.39
N GLU A 67 -5.34 -13.26 15.35
CA GLU A 67 -6.46 -14.21 15.30
C GLU A 67 -7.83 -13.51 15.15
N ASN A 68 -8.00 -12.36 15.80
CA ASN A 68 -9.27 -11.60 15.80
C ASN A 68 -9.31 -10.49 14.75
N LEU A 69 -8.14 -10.02 14.24
CA LEU A 69 -8.05 -8.82 13.42
C LEU A 69 -7.68 -9.09 11.96
N ALA A 70 -7.17 -10.28 11.65
CA ALA A 70 -6.74 -10.58 10.30
C ALA A 70 -7.90 -10.64 9.32
N GLU A 71 -7.71 -10.01 8.18
CA GLU A 71 -8.57 -10.18 7.01
C GLU A 71 -8.00 -11.26 6.08
N GLU A 72 -8.85 -11.87 5.26
CA GLU A 72 -8.39 -12.62 4.08
C GLU A 72 -7.79 -11.65 3.05
N THR A 73 -6.93 -12.15 2.16
CA THR A 73 -6.23 -11.30 1.18
C THR A 73 -7.18 -10.41 0.37
N ASN A 74 -8.35 -10.95 -0.03
CA ASN A 74 -9.37 -10.18 -0.77
C ASN A 74 -10.40 -9.53 0.16
N GLY A 75 -9.99 -9.19 1.37
CA GLY A 75 -10.85 -8.63 2.41
C GLY A 75 -11.30 -7.19 2.14
N LYS A 76 -11.96 -6.64 3.15
CA LYS A 76 -12.54 -5.30 3.12
C LYS A 76 -11.50 -4.22 2.84
N THR A 77 -10.34 -4.32 3.50
CA THR A 77 -9.30 -3.29 3.39
C THR A 77 -8.69 -3.24 1.99
N LEU A 78 -8.37 -4.37 1.36
CA LEU A 78 -7.87 -4.36 -0.01
C LEU A 78 -8.90 -3.79 -0.98
N ASN A 79 -10.18 -4.14 -0.82
CA ASN A 79 -11.25 -3.57 -1.66
C ASN A 79 -11.38 -2.06 -1.50
N TRP A 80 -11.25 -1.55 -0.26
CA TRP A 80 -11.22 -0.11 0.02
C TRP A 80 -10.00 0.55 -0.65
N MET A 81 -8.80 -0.04 -0.56
CA MET A 81 -7.60 0.49 -1.23
C MET A 81 -7.77 0.55 -2.75
N ILE A 82 -8.36 -0.49 -3.36
CA ILE A 82 -8.63 -0.53 -4.81
C ILE A 82 -9.58 0.59 -5.23
N GLN A 83 -10.66 0.78 -4.50
CA GLN A 83 -11.63 1.86 -4.79
C GLN A 83 -11.00 3.24 -4.60
N THR A 84 -10.24 3.43 -3.54
CA THR A 84 -9.52 4.67 -3.25
C THR A 84 -8.49 4.99 -4.34
N ALA A 85 -7.68 4.01 -4.75
CA ALA A 85 -6.69 4.20 -5.81
C ALA A 85 -7.34 4.62 -7.14
N LYS A 86 -8.45 3.98 -7.52
CA LYS A 86 -9.23 4.33 -8.71
C LYS A 86 -9.83 5.72 -8.62
N HIS A 87 -10.48 6.04 -7.49
CA HIS A 87 -11.15 7.33 -7.27
C HIS A 87 -10.16 8.48 -7.32
N ARG A 88 -9.01 8.35 -6.64
CA ARG A 88 -7.96 9.38 -6.59
C ARG A 88 -7.05 9.39 -7.82
N ASN A 89 -7.16 8.40 -8.70
CA ASN A 89 -6.22 8.17 -9.82
C ASN A 89 -4.74 8.19 -9.36
N ALA A 90 -4.48 7.63 -8.19
CA ALA A 90 -3.19 7.58 -7.52
C ALA A 90 -2.91 6.16 -6.99
N ALA A 91 -1.65 5.74 -6.97
CA ALA A 91 -1.30 4.51 -6.28
C ALA A 91 -1.43 4.70 -4.76
N ILE A 92 -1.75 3.63 -4.04
CA ILE A 92 -1.86 3.64 -2.57
C ILE A 92 -1.12 2.44 -2.00
N THR A 93 -0.35 2.66 -0.92
CA THR A 93 0.38 1.59 -0.25
C THR A 93 0.26 1.70 1.27
N GLY A 94 0.23 0.57 1.94
CA GLY A 94 0.17 0.42 3.39
C GLY A 94 0.05 -1.04 3.76
N SER A 95 0.32 -1.41 5.03
CA SER A 95 0.23 -2.80 5.45
C SER A 95 -0.99 -3.10 6.32
N VAL A 96 -1.40 -4.35 6.27
CA VAL A 96 -2.61 -4.88 6.92
C VAL A 96 -2.29 -6.23 7.54
N ILE A 97 -2.99 -6.61 8.58
CA ILE A 97 -2.93 -7.96 9.15
C ILE A 97 -3.74 -8.90 8.25
N ILE A 98 -3.06 -9.84 7.60
CA ILE A 98 -3.69 -10.78 6.67
C ILE A 98 -3.52 -12.21 7.15
N LYS A 99 -4.59 -13.00 7.00
CA LYS A 99 -4.57 -14.46 7.11
C LYS A 99 -4.53 -15.07 5.72
N ASP A 100 -3.54 -15.89 5.46
CA ASP A 100 -3.37 -16.57 4.18
C ASP A 100 -2.83 -17.99 4.43
N GLN A 101 -3.48 -19.01 3.86
CA GLN A 101 -3.11 -20.44 4.01
C GLN A 101 -2.91 -20.90 5.46
N GLY A 102 -3.65 -20.31 6.41
CA GLY A 102 -3.59 -20.66 7.82
C GLY A 102 -2.54 -19.91 8.64
N GLU A 103 -1.72 -19.10 8.01
CA GLU A 103 -0.69 -18.28 8.64
C GLU A 103 -1.11 -16.80 8.67
N TYR A 104 -0.49 -16.00 9.55
CA TYR A 104 -0.73 -14.56 9.65
C TYR A 104 0.48 -13.78 9.13
N TYR A 105 0.21 -12.68 8.42
CA TYR A 105 1.22 -11.83 7.81
C TYR A 105 0.97 -10.35 8.11
N ASN A 106 2.03 -9.60 8.31
CA ASN A 106 2.03 -8.16 8.15
C ASN A 106 2.27 -7.90 6.66
N ARG A 107 1.17 -7.82 5.89
CA ARG A 107 1.18 -7.75 4.43
C ARG A 107 0.99 -6.32 3.93
N LEU A 108 1.97 -5.81 3.21
CA LEU A 108 1.85 -4.56 2.50
C LEU A 108 1.23 -4.80 1.12
N PHE A 109 0.27 -3.97 0.78
CA PHE A 109 -0.26 -3.85 -0.57
C PHE A 109 0.29 -2.60 -1.25
N PHE A 110 0.64 -2.72 -2.51
CA PHE A 110 0.86 -1.60 -3.41
C PHE A 110 -0.21 -1.68 -4.50
N VAL A 111 -1.21 -0.81 -4.41
CA VAL A 111 -2.38 -0.83 -5.30
C VAL A 111 -2.25 0.28 -6.32
N PHE A 112 -2.37 -0.07 -7.60
CA PHE A 112 -2.29 0.86 -8.73
C PHE A 112 -3.64 1.53 -9.01
N PRO A 113 -3.66 2.67 -9.74
CA PRO A 113 -4.89 3.37 -10.10
C PRO A 113 -5.88 2.54 -10.93
N ASP A 114 -5.41 1.55 -11.68
CA ASP A 114 -6.23 0.62 -12.45
C ASP A 114 -6.89 -0.49 -11.61
N GLY A 115 -6.47 -0.60 -10.33
CA GLY A 115 -6.92 -1.59 -9.36
C GLY A 115 -6.13 -2.88 -9.33
N ASN A 116 -5.10 -3.04 -10.16
CA ASN A 116 -4.10 -4.09 -9.99
C ASN A 116 -3.30 -3.82 -8.71
N TYR A 117 -2.70 -4.85 -8.15
CA TYR A 117 -1.89 -4.69 -6.94
C TYR A 117 -0.74 -5.69 -6.89
N GLU A 118 0.29 -5.32 -6.12
CA GLU A 118 1.42 -6.14 -5.73
C GLU A 118 1.44 -6.29 -4.22
N ILE A 119 2.03 -7.37 -3.72
CA ILE A 119 2.10 -7.67 -2.29
C ILE A 119 3.54 -7.84 -1.81
N TYR A 120 3.77 -7.45 -0.57
CA TYR A 120 5.01 -7.72 0.15
C TYR A 120 4.68 -8.13 1.59
N ASP A 121 5.09 -9.32 1.98
CA ASP A 121 5.01 -9.76 3.37
C ASP A 121 6.27 -9.31 4.12
N LYS A 122 6.09 -8.66 5.26
CA LYS A 122 7.19 -8.15 6.08
C LYS A 122 8.23 -9.23 6.37
N ARG A 123 9.50 -8.97 5.97
CA ARG A 123 10.59 -9.93 6.11
C ARG A 123 11.30 -9.85 7.46
N HIS A 124 11.38 -8.66 8.03
CA HIS A 124 12.12 -8.39 9.25
C HIS A 124 11.15 -8.05 10.36
N THR A 125 10.62 -9.09 11.01
CA THR A 125 9.70 -8.94 12.14
C THR A 125 10.38 -8.29 13.35
N PHE A 126 9.64 -7.43 14.04
CA PHE A 126 10.14 -6.70 15.22
C PHE A 126 10.18 -7.62 16.46
N THR A 127 11.34 -8.20 16.72
CA THR A 127 11.54 -9.23 17.75
C THR A 127 11.25 -8.74 19.16
N LEU A 128 11.54 -7.45 19.44
CA LEU A 128 11.27 -6.86 20.77
C LEU A 128 9.79 -6.84 21.12
N ALA A 129 8.91 -6.67 20.10
CA ALA A 129 7.47 -6.76 20.25
C ALA A 129 6.95 -8.19 20.10
N LYS A 130 7.82 -9.20 19.98
CA LYS A 130 7.48 -10.61 19.77
C LYS A 130 6.69 -10.86 18.47
N GLU A 131 6.78 -9.94 17.49
CA GLU A 131 6.06 -10.05 16.22
C GLU A 131 6.30 -11.39 15.52
N HIS A 132 7.54 -11.91 15.58
CA HIS A 132 7.93 -13.20 15.02
C HIS A 132 7.22 -14.43 15.64
N LEU A 133 6.53 -14.27 16.77
CA LEU A 133 5.74 -15.34 17.39
C LEU A 133 4.29 -15.37 16.86
N THR A 134 3.86 -14.29 16.21
CA THR A 134 2.49 -14.12 15.71
C THR A 134 2.44 -14.15 14.19
N TYR A 135 3.41 -13.48 13.55
CA TYR A 135 3.41 -13.29 12.09
C TYR A 135 4.52 -14.09 11.43
N THR A 136 4.17 -14.71 10.32
CA THR A 136 5.12 -15.40 9.45
C THR A 136 5.88 -14.38 8.63
N ALA A 137 7.22 -14.46 8.68
CA ALA A 137 8.09 -13.59 7.92
C ALA A 137 8.03 -13.90 6.42
N GLY A 138 7.91 -12.87 5.59
CA GLY A 138 8.05 -12.96 4.14
C GLY A 138 9.47 -13.34 3.72
N LYS A 139 9.63 -13.77 2.47
CA LYS A 139 10.92 -14.21 1.91
C LYS A 139 11.41 -13.30 0.80
N ASP A 140 10.49 -12.74 0.04
CA ASP A 140 10.78 -12.04 -1.19
C ASP A 140 10.86 -10.53 -0.97
N ARG A 141 11.60 -9.86 -1.85
CA ARG A 141 11.65 -8.40 -1.92
C ARG A 141 10.74 -7.96 -3.08
N LEU A 142 9.90 -6.98 -2.84
CA LEU A 142 9.10 -6.35 -3.87
C LEU A 142 9.83 -5.14 -4.46
N ILE A 143 9.85 -5.04 -5.79
CA ILE A 143 10.22 -3.83 -6.52
C ILE A 143 9.09 -3.52 -7.49
N VAL A 144 8.43 -2.39 -7.28
CA VAL A 144 7.33 -1.92 -8.13
C VAL A 144 7.87 -0.89 -9.13
N GLU A 145 7.50 -1.03 -10.39
CA GLU A 145 7.73 0.01 -11.40
C GLU A 145 6.47 0.86 -11.55
N TYR A 146 6.57 2.14 -11.17
CA TYR A 146 5.44 3.06 -11.23
C TYR A 146 5.89 4.44 -11.73
N LYS A 147 5.25 4.92 -12.81
CA LYS A 147 5.55 6.22 -13.45
C LYS A 147 7.04 6.46 -13.71
N GLY A 148 7.76 5.42 -14.14
CA GLY A 148 9.20 5.48 -14.43
C GLY A 148 10.11 5.33 -13.20
N TRP A 149 9.55 5.22 -12.00
CA TRP A 149 10.28 4.99 -10.76
C TRP A 149 10.31 3.52 -10.37
N LYS A 150 11.44 3.09 -9.81
CA LYS A 150 11.56 1.78 -9.14
C LYS A 150 11.42 2.00 -7.64
N ILE A 151 10.34 1.52 -7.08
CA ILE A 151 9.96 1.69 -5.67
C ILE A 151 10.13 0.35 -4.97
N CYS A 152 10.87 0.32 -3.85
CA CYS A 152 10.98 -0.86 -3.00
C CYS A 152 10.22 -0.57 -1.69
N PRO A 153 8.92 -0.89 -1.60
CA PRO A 153 8.18 -0.67 -0.39
C PRO A 153 8.61 -1.67 0.69
N LEU A 154 8.78 -1.17 1.91
CA LEU A 154 9.14 -1.96 3.08
C LEU A 154 8.25 -1.53 4.26
N VAL A 155 8.03 -2.46 5.19
CA VAL A 155 7.31 -2.25 6.45
C VAL A 155 8.04 -2.97 7.58
#